data_5fefa6cf0f7c862e223484c0c738461c
#
_entry.id   5fefa6cf0f7c862e223484c0c738461c
#
_cell.length_a   1.000
_cell.length_b   1.000
_cell.length_c   1.000
_cell.angle_alpha   90.00
_cell.angle_beta   90.00
_cell.angle_gamma   90.00
#
_symmetry.space_group_name_H-M   'P 1'
#
loop_
_entity.id
_entity.type
_entity.pdbx_description
1 polymer ?
#
loop_
_entity_poly.entity_id
_entity_poly.type
_entity_poly.pdbx_seq_one_letter_code
_entity_poly.pdbx_strand_id
1 'polypeptide(L)'
;LDRGVPFEIDMEGRPLVGDTLRSALTLAGEGGPLTIALQAYLNRTSNDLAACADAGVSVRLVKGAYHGDIGDFIAIQEKFRTHAETLISSAAPFCAATHDPVLIDWLKGKMQAHKNLIEFAFLKGLADGTKTEMAAAGWKVAEYVPYGPADPAYILRRERYLTTLGHLGRSPVP
;
A
#
# COMPACT_ATOMS: atom_id res chain seq x y z
N LEU A 1 16.97 4.66 14.35
CA LEU A 1 17.51 3.72 13.32
C LEU A 1 18.57 2.76 13.90
N ASP A 2 19.20 3.12 15.00
CA ASP A 2 20.34 2.36 15.59
C ASP A 2 20.04 0.94 16.08
N ARG A 3 18.76 0.52 16.08
CA ARG A 3 18.35 -0.81 16.56
C ARG A 3 18.03 -1.81 15.44
N GLY A 4 18.17 -1.44 14.18
CA GLY A 4 17.85 -2.30 13.03
C GLY A 4 16.38 -2.71 12.96
N VAL A 5 15.48 -2.00 13.64
CA VAL A 5 14.05 -2.27 13.59
C VAL A 5 13.50 -1.61 12.32
N PRO A 6 12.85 -2.39 11.42
CA PRO A 6 12.17 -1.81 10.28
C PRO A 6 11.04 -0.87 10.73
N PHE A 7 10.91 0.27 10.10
CA PHE A 7 9.78 1.15 10.35
C PHE A 7 9.19 1.66 9.04
N GLU A 8 7.95 2.11 9.14
CA GLU A 8 7.19 2.55 7.99
C GLU A 8 6.59 3.93 8.26
N ILE A 9 6.65 4.78 7.24
CA ILE A 9 6.01 6.10 7.26
C ILE A 9 4.70 6.01 6.48
N ASP A 10 3.59 6.22 7.18
CA ASP A 10 2.28 6.37 6.55
C ASP A 10 2.21 7.68 5.76
N MET A 11 1.38 7.69 4.70
CA MET A 11 1.15 8.87 3.88
C MET A 11 -0.14 9.56 4.31
N GLU A 12 -0.06 10.87 4.43
CA GLU A 12 -1.17 11.74 4.77
C GLU A 12 -1.81 12.40 3.52
N GLY A 13 -2.72 13.36 3.74
CA GLY A 13 -3.37 14.10 2.66
C GLY A 13 -2.41 14.92 1.80
N ARG A 14 -2.85 15.33 0.60
CA ARG A 14 -2.06 16.03 -0.43
C ARG A 14 -1.10 17.12 0.08
N PRO A 15 -1.49 18.00 1.02
CA PRO A 15 -0.59 19.06 1.46
C PRO A 15 0.70 18.55 2.13
N LEU A 16 0.66 17.37 2.72
CA LEU A 16 1.77 16.79 3.48
C LEU A 16 2.66 15.84 2.67
N VAL A 17 2.21 15.41 1.50
CA VAL A 17 2.90 14.38 0.69
C VAL A 17 4.35 14.78 0.38
N GLY A 18 4.58 16.03 -0.01
CA GLY A 18 5.93 16.50 -0.35
C GLY A 18 6.89 16.49 0.83
N ASP A 19 6.43 16.91 1.99
CA ASP A 19 7.25 16.97 3.21
C ASP A 19 7.49 15.56 3.77
N THR A 20 6.47 14.71 3.76
CA THR A 20 6.57 13.31 4.17
C THR A 20 7.59 12.54 3.32
N LEU A 21 7.52 12.69 1.99
CA LEU A 21 8.49 12.06 1.09
C LEU A 21 9.90 12.57 1.34
N ARG A 22 10.09 13.90 1.47
CA ARG A 22 11.39 14.51 1.76
C ARG A 22 11.98 13.96 3.06
N SER A 23 11.17 13.85 4.11
CA SER A 23 11.59 13.27 5.39
C SER A 23 12.03 11.81 5.24
N ALA A 24 11.26 11.01 4.48
CA ALA A 24 11.62 9.62 4.21
C ALA A 24 12.95 9.49 3.47
N LEU A 25 13.16 10.30 2.42
CA LEU A 25 14.41 10.28 1.64
C LEU A 25 15.61 10.73 2.49
N THR A 26 15.43 11.73 3.37
CA THR A 26 16.47 12.17 4.30
C THR A 26 16.84 11.06 5.27
N LEU A 27 15.84 10.41 5.90
CA LEU A 27 16.06 9.31 6.85
C LEU A 27 16.69 8.08 6.19
N ALA A 28 16.37 7.80 4.94
CA ALA A 28 17.01 6.73 4.18
C ALA A 28 18.54 6.94 4.05
N GLY A 29 18.96 8.19 3.88
CA GLY A 29 20.38 8.55 3.83
C GLY A 29 21.15 8.31 5.16
N GLU A 30 20.44 8.22 6.28
CA GLU A 30 21.01 7.89 7.60
C GLU A 30 21.16 6.37 7.82
N GLY A 31 20.66 5.55 6.89
CA GLY A 31 20.68 4.10 6.94
C GLY A 31 19.54 3.51 7.78
N GLY A 32 19.16 2.29 7.46
CA GLY A 32 18.10 1.54 8.13
C GLY A 32 16.96 1.15 7.21
N PRO A 33 16.23 0.08 7.55
CA PRO A 33 15.13 -0.42 6.73
C PRO A 33 13.91 0.49 6.87
N LEU A 34 13.67 1.30 5.84
CA LEU A 34 12.56 2.26 5.77
C LEU A 34 11.59 1.89 4.66
N THR A 35 10.31 1.90 4.96
CA THR A 35 9.21 1.80 4.00
C THR A 35 8.37 3.07 4.04
N ILE A 36 7.88 3.54 2.89
CA ILE A 36 6.92 4.64 2.80
C ILE A 36 5.67 4.21 2.04
N ALA A 37 4.51 4.68 2.50
CA ALA A 37 3.26 4.50 1.76
C ALA A 37 3.16 5.50 0.60
N LEU A 38 2.90 5.03 -0.62
CA LEU A 38 2.63 5.87 -1.79
C LEU A 38 1.23 5.63 -2.34
N GLN A 39 0.52 6.72 -2.66
CA GLN A 39 -0.90 6.71 -3.01
C GLN A 39 -1.09 6.75 -4.52
N ALA A 40 -1.68 5.71 -5.10
CA ALA A 40 -1.81 5.54 -6.55
C ALA A 40 -2.64 6.62 -7.24
N TYR A 41 -3.57 7.27 -6.55
CA TYR A 41 -4.44 8.30 -7.11
C TYR A 41 -3.78 9.67 -7.31
N LEU A 42 -2.52 9.84 -6.91
CA LEU A 42 -1.80 11.10 -7.10
C LEU A 42 -1.00 11.08 -8.41
N ASN A 43 -1.05 12.18 -9.15
CA ASN A 43 -0.32 12.30 -10.41
C ASN A 43 1.20 12.24 -10.23
N ARG A 44 1.69 12.62 -9.05
CA ARG A 44 3.12 12.63 -8.71
C ARG A 44 3.70 11.24 -8.41
N THR A 45 2.88 10.23 -8.16
CA THR A 45 3.30 8.93 -7.63
C THR A 45 4.36 8.23 -8.48
N SER A 46 4.33 8.39 -9.80
CA SER A 46 5.39 7.84 -10.67
C SER A 46 6.77 8.43 -10.36
N ASN A 47 6.84 9.75 -10.14
CA ASN A 47 8.10 10.43 -9.78
C ASN A 47 8.54 10.08 -8.36
N ASP A 48 7.58 9.93 -7.44
CA ASP A 48 7.85 9.55 -6.06
C ASP A 48 8.40 8.12 -5.98
N LEU A 49 7.88 7.19 -6.81
CA LEU A 49 8.41 5.83 -6.96
C LEU A 49 9.87 5.84 -7.43
N ALA A 50 10.19 6.65 -8.43
CA ALA A 50 11.57 6.77 -8.93
C ALA A 50 12.50 7.31 -7.83
N ALA A 51 12.09 8.36 -7.12
CA ALA A 51 12.87 8.91 -6.02
C ALA A 51 13.10 7.90 -4.87
N CYS A 52 12.09 7.08 -4.55
CA CYS A 52 12.23 6.01 -3.55
C CYS A 52 13.20 4.93 -4.03
N ALA A 53 13.12 4.52 -5.31
CA ALA A 53 14.04 3.54 -5.88
C ALA A 53 15.49 4.03 -5.85
N ASP A 54 15.74 5.28 -6.24
CA ASP A 54 17.08 5.90 -6.23
C ASP A 54 17.67 5.99 -4.82
N ALA A 55 16.83 6.19 -3.80
CA ALA A 55 17.23 6.28 -2.40
C ALA A 55 17.22 4.94 -1.63
N GLY A 56 16.83 3.83 -2.28
CA GLY A 56 16.71 2.52 -1.63
C GLY A 56 15.59 2.43 -0.60
N VAL A 57 14.56 3.27 -0.70
CA VAL A 57 13.37 3.26 0.18
C VAL A 57 12.37 2.23 -0.33
N SER A 58 11.97 1.31 0.53
CA SER A 58 10.91 0.36 0.20
C SER A 58 9.54 1.05 0.09
N VAL A 59 8.67 0.52 -0.75
CA VAL A 59 7.35 1.13 -1.00
C VAL A 59 6.22 0.21 -0.56
N ARG A 60 5.25 0.76 0.18
CA ARG A 60 3.92 0.21 0.32
C ARG A 60 2.97 0.97 -0.62
N LEU A 61 2.56 0.32 -1.69
CA LEU A 61 1.62 0.89 -2.64
C LEU A 61 0.19 0.76 -2.12
N VAL A 62 -0.51 1.88 -2.02
CA VAL A 62 -1.93 1.97 -1.62
C VAL A 62 -2.75 2.67 -2.71
N LYS A 63 -4.06 2.43 -2.76
CA LYS A 63 -4.94 3.25 -3.63
C LYS A 63 -4.94 4.71 -3.21
N GLY A 64 -5.08 4.95 -1.93
CA GLY A 64 -5.20 6.24 -1.27
C GLY A 64 -6.44 6.30 -0.38
N ALA A 65 -6.33 7.02 0.74
CA ALA A 65 -7.39 7.12 1.75
C ALA A 65 -7.98 8.54 1.88
N TYR A 66 -7.41 9.52 1.19
CA TYR A 66 -7.80 10.92 1.24
C TYR A 66 -8.36 11.38 -0.12
N HIS A 67 -8.50 12.69 -0.33
CA HIS A 67 -8.81 13.24 -1.64
C HIS A 67 -7.54 13.29 -2.50
N GLY A 68 -7.59 12.59 -3.64
CA GLY A 68 -6.50 12.52 -4.61
C GLY A 68 -6.69 13.44 -5.81
N ASP A 69 -5.84 13.26 -6.82
CA ASP A 69 -5.98 13.93 -8.12
C ASP A 69 -7.01 13.21 -8.99
N ILE A 70 -7.21 11.91 -8.74
CA ILE A 70 -8.14 11.03 -9.45
C ILE A 70 -9.22 10.61 -8.46
N GLY A 71 -10.50 10.78 -8.83
CA GLY A 71 -11.65 10.42 -8.00
C GLY A 71 -12.39 9.17 -8.47
N ASP A 72 -12.22 8.77 -9.73
CA ASP A 72 -12.89 7.59 -10.28
C ASP A 72 -12.22 6.29 -9.78
N PHE A 73 -13.02 5.38 -9.26
CA PHE A 73 -12.54 4.14 -8.65
C PHE A 73 -11.78 3.23 -9.64
N ILE A 74 -12.28 3.11 -10.86
CA ILE A 74 -11.66 2.26 -11.89
C ILE A 74 -10.37 2.89 -12.38
N ALA A 75 -10.35 4.20 -12.58
CA ALA A 75 -9.13 4.92 -12.94
C ALA A 75 -8.05 4.80 -11.85
N ILE A 76 -8.41 4.86 -10.57
CA ILE A 76 -7.50 4.63 -9.45
C ILE A 76 -6.96 3.19 -9.48
N GLN A 77 -7.81 2.20 -9.79
CA GLN A 77 -7.40 0.81 -9.90
C GLN A 77 -6.38 0.61 -11.03
N GLU A 78 -6.58 1.23 -12.18
CA GLU A 78 -5.64 1.18 -13.30
C GLU A 78 -4.31 1.89 -12.98
N LYS A 79 -4.36 3.02 -12.27
CA LYS A 79 -3.14 3.66 -11.76
C LYS A 79 -2.40 2.79 -10.76
N PHE A 80 -3.11 2.12 -9.86
CA PHE A 80 -2.51 1.16 -8.95
C PHE A 80 -1.77 0.04 -9.72
N ARG A 81 -2.40 -0.52 -10.75
CA ARG A 81 -1.76 -1.53 -11.61
C ARG A 81 -0.51 -1.00 -12.29
N THR A 82 -0.58 0.18 -12.90
CA THR A 82 0.56 0.82 -13.58
C THR A 82 1.74 0.99 -12.61
N HIS A 83 1.49 1.48 -11.40
CA HIS A 83 2.55 1.66 -10.40
C HIS A 83 3.07 0.32 -9.85
N ALA A 84 2.20 -0.67 -9.67
CA ALA A 84 2.61 -2.01 -9.28
C ALA A 84 3.47 -2.66 -10.37
N GLU A 85 3.17 -2.48 -11.65
CA GLU A 85 4.01 -2.97 -12.76
C GLU A 85 5.40 -2.33 -12.76
N THR A 86 5.52 -1.04 -12.42
CA THR A 86 6.82 -0.37 -12.21
C THR A 86 7.60 -1.06 -11.10
N LEU A 87 6.97 -1.32 -9.95
CA LEU A 87 7.61 -2.01 -8.83
C LEU A 87 8.00 -3.45 -9.17
N ILE A 88 7.14 -4.20 -9.86
CA ILE A 88 7.44 -5.56 -10.33
C ILE A 88 8.65 -5.56 -11.26
N SER A 89 8.70 -4.60 -12.19
CA SER A 89 9.79 -4.50 -13.18
C SER A 89 11.13 -4.14 -12.54
N SER A 90 11.14 -3.46 -11.39
CA SER A 90 12.37 -3.15 -10.65
C SER A 90 12.99 -4.37 -9.96
N ALA A 91 12.24 -5.47 -9.85
CA ALA A 91 12.61 -6.68 -9.09
C ALA A 91 12.99 -6.41 -7.61
N ALA A 92 12.64 -5.26 -7.07
CA ALA A 92 12.81 -4.92 -5.67
C ALA A 92 11.59 -5.38 -4.84
N PRO A 93 11.78 -5.75 -3.56
CA PRO A 93 10.67 -6.05 -2.68
C PRO A 93 9.77 -4.84 -2.46
N PHE A 94 8.45 -5.07 -2.46
CA PHE A 94 7.46 -4.03 -2.16
C PHE A 94 6.24 -4.61 -1.42
N CYS A 95 5.45 -3.72 -0.83
CA CYS A 95 4.19 -4.08 -0.20
C CYS A 95 3.01 -3.54 -1.01
N ALA A 96 1.98 -4.36 -1.21
CA ALA A 96 0.71 -3.99 -1.83
C ALA A 96 -0.41 -3.99 -0.78
N ALA A 97 -0.90 -2.81 -0.42
CA ALA A 97 -1.95 -2.67 0.59
C ALA A 97 -3.30 -2.41 -0.09
N THR A 98 -4.10 -3.44 -0.20
CA THR A 98 -5.43 -3.37 -0.80
C THR A 98 -6.32 -4.51 -0.31
N HIS A 99 -7.64 -4.25 -0.19
CA HIS A 99 -8.67 -5.26 0.06
C HIS A 99 -9.49 -5.56 -1.20
N ASP A 100 -9.10 -5.00 -2.35
CA ASP A 100 -9.79 -5.23 -3.61
C ASP A 100 -9.41 -6.60 -4.18
N PRO A 101 -10.33 -7.57 -4.23
CA PRO A 101 -10.02 -8.93 -4.67
C PRO A 101 -9.52 -8.97 -6.11
N VAL A 102 -9.98 -8.05 -6.96
CA VAL A 102 -9.54 -7.97 -8.37
C VAL A 102 -8.06 -7.60 -8.48
N LEU A 103 -7.59 -6.70 -7.61
CA LEU A 103 -6.17 -6.34 -7.56
C LEU A 103 -5.33 -7.45 -6.91
N ILE A 104 -5.84 -8.07 -5.85
CA ILE A 104 -5.16 -9.17 -5.15
C ILE A 104 -4.93 -10.33 -6.12
N ASP A 105 -5.97 -10.77 -6.84
CA ASP A 105 -5.86 -11.88 -7.78
C ASP A 105 -4.95 -11.56 -8.97
N TRP A 106 -5.02 -10.33 -9.46
CA TRP A 106 -4.13 -9.88 -10.52
C TRP A 106 -2.65 -9.89 -10.06
N LEU A 107 -2.35 -9.37 -8.87
CA LEU A 107 -0.99 -9.39 -8.29
C LEU A 107 -0.51 -10.81 -8.03
N LYS A 108 -1.36 -11.70 -7.50
CA LYS A 108 -1.04 -13.12 -7.31
C LYS A 108 -0.64 -13.78 -8.63
N GLY A 109 -1.38 -13.51 -9.70
CA GLY A 109 -1.05 -14.01 -11.05
C GLY A 109 0.32 -13.50 -11.53
N LYS A 110 0.60 -12.21 -11.39
CA LYS A 110 1.87 -11.60 -11.81
C LYS A 110 3.08 -12.07 -10.98
N MET A 111 2.89 -12.29 -9.68
CA MET A 111 3.97 -12.54 -8.73
C MET A 111 4.10 -14.00 -8.30
N GLN A 112 3.39 -14.94 -8.93
CA GLN A 112 3.38 -16.35 -8.54
C GLN A 112 4.79 -16.98 -8.47
N ALA A 113 5.67 -16.61 -9.38
CA ALA A 113 7.06 -17.07 -9.42
C ALA A 113 8.00 -16.28 -8.46
N HIS A 114 7.54 -15.17 -7.91
CA HIS A 114 8.34 -14.21 -7.15
C HIS A 114 7.65 -13.78 -5.84
N LYS A 115 6.99 -14.71 -5.15
CA LYS A 115 6.25 -14.44 -3.90
C LYS A 115 7.10 -13.78 -2.82
N ASN A 116 8.40 -14.02 -2.83
CA ASN A 116 9.34 -13.43 -1.87
C ASN A 116 9.56 -11.92 -2.06
N LEU A 117 9.18 -11.36 -3.23
CA LEU A 117 9.33 -9.93 -3.56
C LEU A 117 8.07 -9.11 -3.29
N ILE A 118 6.96 -9.75 -2.92
CA ILE A 118 5.72 -9.02 -2.59
C ILE A 118 5.21 -9.40 -1.20
N GLU A 119 4.76 -8.39 -0.46
CA GLU A 119 3.97 -8.54 0.76
C GLU A 119 2.59 -7.92 0.54
N PHE A 120 1.55 -8.60 1.00
CA PHE A 120 0.19 -8.09 0.97
C PHE A 120 -0.20 -7.56 2.35
N ALA A 121 -0.56 -6.27 2.45
CA ALA A 121 -0.97 -5.68 3.71
C ALA A 121 -2.48 -5.43 3.77
N PHE A 122 -3.05 -5.75 4.89
CA PHE A 122 -4.48 -5.64 5.17
C PHE A 122 -4.72 -4.88 6.46
N LEU A 123 -5.86 -4.22 6.57
CA LEU A 123 -6.31 -3.68 7.85
C LEU A 123 -6.77 -4.83 8.75
N LYS A 124 -6.45 -4.74 10.03
CA LYS A 124 -6.90 -5.73 11.02
C LYS A 124 -8.42 -5.86 11.05
N GLY A 125 -8.89 -7.11 11.10
CA GLY A 125 -10.32 -7.46 11.12
C GLY A 125 -11.02 -7.26 9.77
N LEU A 126 -10.27 -7.26 8.66
CA LEU A 126 -10.81 -7.32 7.31
C LEU A 126 -10.14 -8.44 6.54
N ALA A 127 -10.92 -9.15 5.73
CA ALA A 127 -10.45 -10.21 4.84
C ALA A 127 -9.68 -11.34 5.58
N ASP A 128 -10.10 -11.71 6.77
CA ASP A 128 -9.38 -12.68 7.62
C ASP A 128 -9.27 -14.06 6.96
N GLY A 129 -10.32 -14.52 6.26
CA GLY A 129 -10.28 -15.73 5.43
C GLY A 129 -9.23 -15.64 4.34
N THR A 130 -9.26 -14.57 3.54
CA THR A 130 -8.29 -14.31 2.45
C THR A 130 -6.86 -14.28 2.98
N LYS A 131 -6.60 -13.61 4.11
CA LYS A 131 -5.27 -13.55 4.73
C LYS A 131 -4.78 -14.94 5.11
N THR A 132 -5.64 -15.75 5.73
CA THR A 132 -5.32 -17.12 6.14
C THR A 132 -5.00 -18.00 4.93
N GLU A 133 -5.82 -17.94 3.89
CA GLU A 133 -5.60 -18.69 2.65
C GLU A 133 -4.30 -18.27 1.94
N MET A 134 -4.04 -16.97 1.86
CA MET A 134 -2.83 -16.44 1.25
C MET A 134 -1.58 -16.86 2.01
N ALA A 135 -1.60 -16.78 3.34
CA ALA A 135 -0.48 -17.21 4.18
C ALA A 135 -0.23 -18.71 4.02
N ALA A 136 -1.28 -19.53 4.02
CA ALA A 136 -1.19 -20.97 3.77
C ALA A 136 -0.64 -21.31 2.38
N ALA A 137 -0.92 -20.46 1.38
CA ALA A 137 -0.39 -20.57 0.02
C ALA A 137 1.05 -20.02 -0.14
N GLY A 138 1.70 -19.59 0.94
CA GLY A 138 3.09 -19.12 0.97
C GLY A 138 3.29 -17.67 0.54
N TRP A 139 2.24 -16.84 0.59
CA TRP A 139 2.38 -15.41 0.40
C TRP A 139 2.78 -14.73 1.72
N LYS A 140 3.57 -13.65 1.62
CA LYS A 140 3.80 -12.77 2.77
C LYS A 140 2.56 -11.92 3.01
N VAL A 141 2.05 -11.95 4.23
CA VAL A 141 0.86 -11.21 4.65
C VAL A 141 1.17 -10.42 5.91
N ALA A 142 0.85 -9.13 5.89
CA ALA A 142 0.97 -8.23 7.03
C ALA A 142 -0.40 -7.67 7.43
N GLU A 143 -0.57 -7.36 8.70
CA GLU A 143 -1.72 -6.64 9.22
C GLU A 143 -1.33 -5.25 9.72
N TYR A 144 -2.03 -4.24 9.23
CA TYR A 144 -2.01 -2.92 9.83
C TYR A 144 -2.91 -2.90 11.07
N VAL A 145 -2.29 -2.72 12.23
CA VAL A 145 -2.97 -2.69 13.52
C VAL A 145 -2.96 -1.26 14.05
N PRO A 146 -4.07 -0.50 13.94
CA PRO A 146 -4.14 0.84 14.52
C PRO A 146 -4.03 0.75 16.05
N TYR A 147 -3.26 1.65 16.64
CA TYR A 147 -3.05 1.75 18.08
C TYR A 147 -3.26 3.19 18.57
N GLY A 148 -3.87 3.35 19.72
CA GLY A 148 -4.13 4.65 20.34
C GLY A 148 -5.61 4.97 20.47
N PRO A 149 -5.97 6.23 20.79
CA PRO A 149 -7.37 6.66 20.86
C PRO A 149 -8.07 6.49 19.51
N ALA A 150 -9.36 6.15 19.56
CA ALA A 150 -10.16 6.01 18.34
C ALA A 150 -10.21 7.35 17.58
N ASP A 151 -9.83 7.31 16.29
CA ASP A 151 -9.94 8.45 15.38
C ASP A 151 -11.22 8.30 14.53
N PRO A 152 -12.23 9.17 14.74
CA PRO A 152 -13.47 9.13 13.96
C PRO A 152 -13.23 9.29 12.46
N ALA A 153 -12.23 10.08 12.05
CA ALA A 153 -11.91 10.28 10.64
C ALA A 153 -11.35 9.00 10.01
N TYR A 154 -10.54 8.23 10.72
CA TYR A 154 -10.07 6.91 10.28
C TYR A 154 -11.24 5.94 10.08
N ILE A 155 -12.16 5.87 11.06
CA ILE A 155 -13.34 4.99 10.99
C ILE A 155 -14.20 5.33 9.77
N LEU A 156 -14.51 6.61 9.57
CA LEU A 156 -15.31 7.07 8.43
C LEU A 156 -14.64 6.77 7.07
N ARG A 157 -13.33 6.94 6.96
CA ARG A 157 -12.59 6.60 5.73
C ARG A 157 -12.68 5.10 5.43
N ARG A 158 -12.53 4.26 6.45
CA ARG A 158 -12.66 2.80 6.35
C ARG A 158 -14.05 2.39 5.89
N GLU A 159 -15.10 2.93 6.51
CA GLU A 159 -16.49 2.64 6.16
C GLU A 159 -16.82 3.05 4.71
N ARG A 160 -16.42 4.24 4.28
CA ARG A 160 -16.59 4.69 2.88
C ARG A 160 -15.93 3.74 1.88
N TYR A 161 -14.71 3.31 2.17
CA TYR A 161 -14.00 2.38 1.31
C TYR A 161 -14.72 1.03 1.19
N LEU A 162 -15.18 0.46 2.30
CA LEU A 162 -15.91 -0.79 2.33
C LEU A 162 -17.25 -0.69 1.60
N THR A 163 -17.98 0.41 1.80
CA THR A 163 -19.23 0.70 1.08
C THR A 163 -19.00 0.75 -0.44
N THR A 164 -17.94 1.41 -0.87
CA THR A 164 -17.59 1.50 -2.30
C THR A 164 -17.29 0.12 -2.89
N LEU A 165 -16.51 -0.71 -2.19
CA LEU A 165 -16.25 -2.09 -2.61
C LEU A 165 -17.54 -2.91 -2.69
N GLY A 166 -18.43 -2.78 -1.71
CA GLY A 166 -19.72 -3.45 -1.68
C GLY A 166 -20.62 -3.10 -2.87
N HIS A 167 -20.71 -1.82 -3.21
CA HIS A 167 -21.49 -1.35 -4.38
C HIS A 167 -20.95 -1.89 -5.71
N LEU A 168 -19.67 -2.19 -5.78
CA LEU A 168 -19.04 -2.79 -6.96
C LEU A 168 -19.07 -4.33 -6.95
N GLY A 169 -19.78 -4.94 -6.01
CA GLY A 169 -19.81 -6.39 -5.84
C GLY A 169 -18.45 -6.97 -5.43
N ARG A 170 -17.59 -6.16 -4.82
CA ARG A 170 -16.21 -6.49 -4.45
C ARG A 170 -15.99 -6.47 -2.94
N SER A 171 -17.02 -6.83 -2.15
CA SER A 171 -16.85 -6.89 -0.70
C SER A 171 -15.61 -7.71 -0.33
N PRO A 172 -14.73 -7.19 0.51
CA PRO A 172 -13.71 -8.03 1.11
C PRO A 172 -14.44 -9.15 1.84
N VAL A 173 -14.12 -10.38 1.49
CA VAL A 173 -14.74 -11.55 2.11
C VAL A 173 -14.48 -11.51 3.62
N PRO A 174 -15.48 -11.82 4.47
CA PRO A 174 -15.31 -11.80 5.93
C PRO A 174 -14.20 -12.72 6.43
#